data_7b9ddea62186b15493b13931e1bc8e50
#
_entry.id   7b9ddea62186b15493b13931e1bc8e50
#
_cell.length_a   1.000
_cell.length_b   1.000
_cell.length_c   1.000
_cell.angle_alpha   90.00
_cell.angle_beta   90.00
_cell.angle_gamma   90.00
#
_symmetry.space_group_name_H-M   'P 1'
#
loop_
_entity.id
_entity.type
_entity.pdbx_description
1 polymer ?
#
loop_
_entity_poly.entity_id
_entity_poly.type
_entity_poly.pdbx_seq_one_letter_code
_entity_poly.pdbx_strand_id
1 'polypeptide(L)'
;MAINVNTVYQRVLRIANKEQRGYITPNEFNQIALIAQMDIFEQYFHDLSKYSRMSSAQENYADPTYMIYEKLQPFEVSVDYQPTYSASNSFGAFSIPADCYRLSNVYIRKTETGQTGAFNQLHKLIPCDRVSSRELNLIRNGHPLLQPHVNRPVYTRHGNEIYVYVQNEEGTTAAPNASYDASQFDNRTVSRTTDVNIDFYRKPATPIWGSLITNGVALYNVSNSTSFELHDSEFVNLINRILTLAGIMIKDPSLHNVMAQEEIKNIQQEKA
;
A
#
# COMPACT_ATOMS: atom_id res chain seq x y z
N MET A 1 1.56 17.33 -1.88
CA MET A 1 0.71 17.86 -2.97
C MET A 1 0.90 17.00 -4.20
N ALA A 2 -0.12 16.85 -5.05
CA ALA A 2 -0.02 16.02 -6.26
C ALA A 2 0.76 16.79 -7.35
N ILE A 3 1.68 16.12 -8.04
CA ILE A 3 2.45 16.70 -9.15
C ILE A 3 1.54 16.86 -10.37
N ASN A 4 1.41 18.08 -10.89
CA ASN A 4 0.53 18.37 -12.00
C ASN A 4 1.02 17.73 -13.31
N VAL A 5 0.18 16.90 -13.93
CA VAL A 5 0.50 16.16 -15.16
C VAL A 5 0.81 17.09 -16.35
N ASN A 6 0.13 18.23 -16.46
CA ASN A 6 0.38 19.18 -17.55
C ASN A 6 1.75 19.84 -17.43
N THR A 7 2.17 20.19 -16.21
CA THR A 7 3.49 20.79 -15.97
C THR A 7 4.60 19.80 -16.35
N VAL A 8 4.45 18.51 -16.00
CA VAL A 8 5.40 17.46 -16.37
C VAL A 8 5.45 17.30 -17.88
N TYR A 9 4.29 17.16 -18.55
CA TYR A 9 4.22 16.99 -19.99
C TYR A 9 4.88 18.13 -20.75
N GLN A 10 4.57 19.37 -20.36
CA GLN A 10 5.17 20.56 -21.00
C GLN A 10 6.69 20.63 -20.81
N ARG A 11 7.22 20.21 -19.66
CA ARG A 11 8.67 20.15 -19.44
C ARG A 11 9.32 19.05 -20.26
N VAL A 12 8.72 17.86 -20.30
CA VAL A 12 9.20 16.73 -21.11
C VAL A 12 9.25 17.13 -22.58
N LEU A 13 8.20 17.75 -23.12
CA LEU A 13 8.18 18.24 -24.51
C LEU A 13 9.26 19.29 -24.79
N ARG A 14 9.46 20.25 -23.87
CA ARG A 14 10.49 21.29 -24.03
C ARG A 14 11.89 20.69 -24.10
N ILE A 15 12.18 19.68 -23.28
CA ILE A 15 13.48 19.00 -23.27
C ILE A 15 13.63 18.18 -24.55
N ALA A 16 12.63 17.37 -24.92
CA ALA A 16 12.64 16.57 -26.13
C ALA A 16 12.79 17.43 -27.39
N ASN A 17 12.05 18.55 -27.50
CA ASN A 17 12.14 19.46 -28.64
C ASN A 17 13.50 20.18 -28.74
N LYS A 18 14.11 20.55 -27.58
CA LYS A 18 15.43 21.19 -27.57
C LYS A 18 16.50 20.30 -28.21
N GLU A 19 16.35 19.00 -28.03
CA GLU A 19 17.27 18.00 -28.57
C GLU A 19 16.91 17.58 -30.03
N GLN A 20 15.91 18.22 -30.67
CA GLN A 20 15.39 17.89 -32.02
C GLN A 20 14.96 16.41 -32.19
N ARG A 21 14.47 15.80 -31.12
CA ARG A 21 14.23 14.35 -31.05
C ARG A 21 12.81 13.90 -31.35
N GLY A 22 11.99 14.79 -31.86
CA GLY A 22 10.63 14.46 -32.24
C GLY A 22 9.58 14.86 -31.21
N TYR A 23 8.33 14.60 -31.57
CA TYR A 23 7.15 14.92 -30.77
C TYR A 23 6.65 13.68 -30.05
N ILE A 24 6.51 13.78 -28.74
CA ILE A 24 5.89 12.73 -27.92
C ILE A 24 4.38 12.97 -27.90
N THR A 25 3.62 12.01 -28.43
CA THR A 25 2.16 12.11 -28.45
C THR A 25 1.57 11.98 -27.03
N PRO A 26 0.39 12.56 -26.76
CA PRO A 26 -0.27 12.39 -25.46
C PRO A 26 -0.48 10.94 -25.03
N ASN A 27 -0.77 10.05 -25.98
CA ASN A 27 -0.97 8.64 -25.68
C ASN A 27 0.33 7.93 -25.27
N GLU A 28 1.43 8.22 -25.98
CA GLU A 28 2.76 7.72 -25.62
C GLU A 28 3.19 8.23 -24.25
N PHE A 29 2.97 9.55 -24.02
CA PHE A 29 3.26 10.13 -22.72
C PHE A 29 2.49 9.44 -21.59
N ASN A 30 1.19 9.21 -21.73
CA ASN A 30 0.37 8.58 -20.72
C ASN A 30 0.85 7.16 -20.39
N GLN A 31 1.29 6.38 -21.39
CA GLN A 31 1.85 5.05 -21.18
C GLN A 31 3.18 5.11 -20.41
N ILE A 32 4.09 5.99 -20.83
CA ILE A 32 5.39 6.18 -20.17
C ILE A 32 5.20 6.72 -18.75
N ALA A 33 4.29 7.68 -18.56
CA ALA A 33 4.00 8.29 -17.29
C ALA A 33 3.50 7.26 -16.25
N LEU A 34 2.64 6.33 -16.67
CA LEU A 34 2.17 5.24 -15.83
C LEU A 34 3.35 4.35 -15.35
N ILE A 35 4.22 3.95 -16.28
CA ILE A 35 5.38 3.11 -15.97
C ILE A 35 6.32 3.86 -15.01
N ALA A 36 6.64 5.11 -15.32
CA ALA A 36 7.53 5.93 -14.50
C ALA A 36 7.00 6.12 -13.07
N GLN A 37 5.70 6.37 -12.91
CA GLN A 37 5.08 6.50 -11.59
C GLN A 37 5.14 5.19 -10.80
N MET A 38 4.85 4.05 -11.44
CA MET A 38 4.91 2.76 -10.79
C MET A 38 6.33 2.36 -10.38
N ASP A 39 7.32 2.64 -11.23
CA ASP A 39 8.73 2.36 -10.93
C ASP A 39 9.20 3.12 -9.69
N ILE A 40 8.87 4.44 -9.59
CA ILE A 40 9.21 5.25 -8.42
C ILE A 40 8.49 4.73 -7.17
N PHE A 41 7.21 4.37 -7.30
CA PHE A 41 6.43 3.82 -6.20
C PHE A 41 7.00 2.50 -5.68
N GLU A 42 7.41 1.58 -6.56
CA GLU A 42 8.04 0.31 -6.17
C GLU A 42 9.43 0.53 -5.55
N GLN A 43 10.16 1.54 -6.02
CA GLN A 43 11.46 1.90 -5.47
C GLN A 43 11.37 2.28 -3.98
N TYR A 44 10.30 2.96 -3.54
CA TYR A 44 10.11 3.28 -2.11
C TYR A 44 10.08 2.04 -1.23
N PHE A 45 9.41 0.96 -1.66
CA PHE A 45 9.39 -0.29 -0.88
C PHE A 45 10.74 -1.00 -0.88
N HIS A 46 11.46 -0.94 -1.98
CA HIS A 46 12.80 -1.48 -2.05
C HIS A 46 13.74 -0.74 -1.09
N ASP A 47 13.68 0.58 -1.11
CA ASP A 47 14.51 1.42 -0.24
C ASP A 47 14.12 1.24 1.23
N LEU A 48 12.82 1.19 1.56
CA LEU A 48 12.35 0.89 2.92
C LEU A 48 12.89 -0.46 3.42
N SER A 49 12.83 -1.51 2.59
CA SER A 49 13.40 -2.82 2.92
C SER A 49 14.91 -2.79 3.10
N LYS A 50 15.63 -1.96 2.36
CA LYS A 50 17.07 -1.78 2.48
C LYS A 50 17.43 -1.08 3.79
N TYR A 51 16.80 0.06 4.08
CA TYR A 51 17.10 0.86 5.28
C TYR A 51 16.68 0.15 6.57
N SER A 52 15.57 -0.60 6.57
CA SER A 52 15.14 -1.39 7.74
C SER A 52 16.15 -2.49 8.15
N ARG A 53 17.03 -2.90 7.24
CA ARG A 53 18.09 -3.90 7.51
C ARG A 53 19.42 -3.28 7.87
N MET A 54 19.60 -1.97 7.67
CA MET A 54 20.83 -1.27 8.04
C MET A 54 20.84 -1.07 9.56
N SER A 55 22.01 -1.26 10.17
CA SER A 55 22.20 -1.01 11.59
C SER A 55 21.95 0.47 11.89
N SER A 56 21.21 0.76 12.96
CA SER A 56 20.92 2.12 13.44
C SER A 56 22.15 2.86 14.02
N ALA A 57 23.35 2.36 13.80
CA ALA A 57 24.59 2.92 14.34
C ALA A 57 25.05 4.24 13.66
N GLN A 58 24.39 4.66 12.60
CA GLN A 58 24.63 5.98 12.02
C GLN A 58 23.55 6.94 12.50
N GLU A 59 23.90 7.75 13.50
CA GLU A 59 23.14 8.94 13.90
C GLU A 59 23.22 10.01 12.80
N ASN A 60 22.65 9.73 11.65
CA ASN A 60 22.49 10.73 10.62
C ASN A 60 21.35 11.68 11.02
N TYR A 61 21.59 12.97 10.86
CA TYR A 61 20.68 14.07 11.19
C TYR A 61 19.28 13.96 10.52
N ALA A 62 19.13 13.19 9.46
CA ALA A 62 17.87 12.85 8.82
C ALA A 62 17.72 11.33 8.80
N ASP A 63 16.68 10.82 9.45
CA ASP A 63 16.31 9.41 9.34
C ASP A 63 15.75 9.12 7.93
N PRO A 64 16.48 8.43 7.06
CA PRO A 64 16.05 8.15 5.70
C PRO A 64 14.76 7.31 5.68
N THR A 65 14.52 6.49 6.70
CA THR A 65 13.30 5.70 6.86
C THR A 65 12.08 6.60 7.00
N TYR A 66 12.20 7.67 7.79
CA TYR A 66 11.11 8.61 8.02
C TYR A 66 10.76 9.39 6.75
N MET A 67 11.77 9.79 5.97
CA MET A 67 11.55 10.46 4.68
C MET A 67 10.82 9.56 3.67
N ILE A 68 11.10 8.25 3.66
CA ILE A 68 10.39 7.31 2.79
C ILE A 68 8.94 7.13 3.25
N TYR A 69 8.68 7.07 4.56
CA TYR A 69 7.31 7.01 5.07
C TYR A 69 6.50 8.26 4.69
N GLU A 70 7.10 9.45 4.73
CA GLU A 70 6.46 10.67 4.28
C GLU A 70 6.09 10.63 2.79
N LYS A 71 6.97 10.07 1.94
CA LYS A 71 6.70 9.85 0.52
C LYS A 71 5.59 8.82 0.27
N LEU A 72 5.46 7.82 1.15
CA LEU A 72 4.44 6.77 1.07
C LEU A 72 3.08 7.18 1.68
N GLN A 73 3.04 8.19 2.54
CA GLN A 73 1.84 8.63 3.24
C GLN A 73 0.62 8.90 2.33
N PRO A 74 0.74 9.47 1.12
CA PRO A 74 -0.40 9.67 0.21
C PRO A 74 -1.07 8.37 -0.24
N PHE A 75 -0.38 7.25 -0.14
CA PHE A 75 -0.85 5.92 -0.55
C PHE A 75 -1.31 5.07 0.61
N GLU A 76 -1.05 5.48 1.84
CA GLU A 76 -1.46 4.77 3.04
C GLU A 76 -2.96 4.99 3.30
N VAL A 77 -3.68 3.88 3.41
CA VAL A 77 -5.13 3.88 3.65
C VAL A 77 -5.42 2.94 4.82
N SER A 78 -6.19 3.43 5.76
CA SER A 78 -6.70 2.66 6.89
C SER A 78 -8.21 2.49 6.75
N VAL A 79 -8.69 1.27 6.75
CA VAL A 79 -10.12 0.97 6.59
C VAL A 79 -10.60 0.03 7.69
N ASP A 80 -11.72 0.40 8.28
CA ASP A 80 -12.43 -0.44 9.25
C ASP A 80 -13.36 -1.41 8.52
N TYR A 81 -13.18 -2.68 8.78
CA TYR A 81 -14.01 -3.73 8.21
C TYR A 81 -14.88 -4.39 9.26
N GLN A 82 -16.15 -4.54 8.92
CA GLN A 82 -17.08 -5.46 9.57
C GLN A 82 -16.95 -6.84 8.90
N PRO A 83 -16.90 -7.93 9.66
CA PRO A 83 -16.81 -9.26 9.07
C PRO A 83 -18.06 -9.55 8.22
N THR A 84 -17.85 -9.92 6.98
CA THR A 84 -18.93 -10.38 6.10
C THR A 84 -19.17 -11.87 6.37
N TYR A 85 -20.26 -12.17 7.03
CA TYR A 85 -20.68 -13.56 7.25
C TYR A 85 -21.49 -14.06 6.06
N SER A 86 -20.96 -15.04 5.34
CA SER A 86 -21.77 -15.83 4.42
C SER A 86 -22.41 -16.98 5.18
N ALA A 87 -23.68 -17.28 4.90
CA ALA A 87 -24.42 -18.38 5.56
C ALA A 87 -23.76 -19.77 5.40
N SER A 88 -22.88 -19.91 4.40
CA SER A 88 -22.11 -21.13 4.14
C SER A 88 -20.70 -21.14 4.75
N ASN A 89 -20.19 -19.98 5.18
CA ASN A 89 -18.86 -19.87 5.78
C ASN A 89 -18.99 -19.38 7.23
N SER A 90 -18.79 -20.27 8.18
CA SER A 90 -18.82 -19.97 9.62
C SER A 90 -17.63 -19.08 10.06
N PHE A 91 -16.81 -18.62 9.13
CA PHE A 91 -15.57 -17.89 9.38
C PHE A 91 -15.70 -16.45 8.95
N GLY A 92 -15.30 -15.52 9.80
CA GLY A 92 -15.15 -14.13 9.43
C GLY A 92 -13.98 -13.97 8.44
N ALA A 93 -14.31 -13.92 7.16
CA ALA A 93 -13.38 -13.56 6.12
C ALA A 93 -13.52 -12.06 5.83
N PHE A 94 -12.39 -11.37 5.71
CA PHE A 94 -12.33 -9.96 5.33
C PHE A 94 -11.76 -9.86 3.93
N SER A 95 -12.53 -9.33 2.99
CA SER A 95 -12.03 -9.09 1.64
C SER A 95 -11.07 -7.92 1.63
N ILE A 96 -9.89 -8.12 1.03
CA ILE A 96 -8.94 -7.05 0.76
C ILE A 96 -9.50 -6.18 -0.36
N PRO A 97 -9.45 -4.82 -0.26
CA PRO A 97 -9.87 -3.93 -1.33
C PRO A 97 -9.12 -4.20 -2.63
N ALA A 98 -9.79 -3.99 -3.76
CA ALA A 98 -9.21 -4.22 -5.08
C ALA A 98 -8.05 -3.28 -5.41
N ASP A 99 -8.01 -2.11 -4.80
CA ASP A 99 -6.96 -1.10 -4.92
C ASP A 99 -5.75 -1.34 -4.00
N CYS A 100 -5.83 -2.35 -3.11
CA CYS A 100 -4.74 -2.73 -2.24
C CYS A 100 -3.56 -3.27 -3.04
N TYR A 101 -2.45 -2.53 -3.01
CA TYR A 101 -1.18 -2.98 -3.57
C TYR A 101 -0.40 -3.83 -2.57
N ARG A 102 -0.21 -3.33 -1.35
CA ARG A 102 0.53 -4.02 -0.29
C ARG A 102 -0.15 -3.85 1.05
N LEU A 103 -0.41 -4.97 1.71
CA LEU A 103 -0.91 -5.00 3.08
C LEU A 103 0.21 -4.58 4.03
N SER A 104 -0.07 -3.61 4.91
CA SER A 104 0.84 -3.16 5.94
C SER A 104 0.56 -3.88 7.25
N ASN A 105 -0.48 -3.49 7.95
CA ASN A 105 -0.84 -4.03 9.25
C ASN A 105 -2.31 -4.43 9.30
N VAL A 106 -2.61 -5.36 10.18
CA VAL A 106 -3.99 -5.77 10.51
C VAL A 106 -4.14 -5.63 12.01
N TYR A 107 -5.20 -4.95 12.45
CA TYR A 107 -5.50 -4.75 13.86
C TYR A 107 -6.89 -5.26 14.19
N ILE A 108 -7.05 -5.74 15.41
CA ILE A 108 -8.37 -5.96 16.00
C ILE A 108 -8.71 -4.77 16.87
N ARG A 109 -9.95 -4.31 16.74
CA ARG A 109 -10.51 -3.28 17.60
C ARG A 109 -11.18 -3.92 18.82
N LYS A 110 -10.59 -3.75 20.00
CA LYS A 110 -11.18 -4.15 21.27
C LYS A 110 -11.94 -2.97 21.88
N THR A 111 -13.24 -3.15 22.11
CA THR A 111 -14.03 -2.18 22.86
C THR A 111 -13.90 -2.50 24.34
N GLU A 112 -13.32 -1.62 25.14
CA GLU A 112 -13.30 -1.79 26.59
C GLU A 112 -14.70 -1.42 27.14
N THR A 113 -15.44 -2.44 27.58
CA THR A 113 -16.72 -2.28 28.30
C THR A 113 -16.42 -1.83 29.73
N GLY A 114 -16.64 -0.57 30.05
CA GLY A 114 -16.47 -0.10 31.44
C GLY A 114 -16.65 1.38 31.70
N GLN A 115 -16.82 2.20 30.69
CA GLN A 115 -17.07 3.63 30.90
C GLN A 115 -18.35 4.08 30.20
N THR A 116 -19.40 4.21 30.98
CA THR A 116 -20.66 4.86 30.63
C THR A 116 -20.46 6.35 30.45
N GLY A 117 -20.11 6.80 29.27
CA GLY A 117 -20.03 8.22 28.93
C GLY A 117 -19.83 8.38 27.43
N ALA A 118 -20.62 9.21 26.79
CA ALA A 118 -20.71 9.40 25.34
C ALA A 118 -19.40 9.86 24.64
N PHE A 119 -18.32 10.03 25.36
CA PHE A 119 -17.03 10.52 24.86
C PHE A 119 -15.84 9.59 25.07
N ASN A 120 -16.00 8.41 25.69
CA ASN A 120 -14.88 7.54 26.09
C ASN A 120 -15.01 6.08 25.64
N GLN A 121 -15.42 5.82 24.41
CA GLN A 121 -15.15 4.54 23.81
C GLN A 121 -13.69 4.55 23.31
N LEU A 122 -12.76 4.31 24.22
CA LEU A 122 -11.36 4.13 23.87
C LEU A 122 -11.24 2.77 23.18
N HIS A 123 -11.24 2.79 21.86
CA HIS A 123 -10.98 1.59 21.07
C HIS A 123 -9.49 1.30 21.11
N LYS A 124 -9.11 0.19 21.70
CA LYS A 124 -7.73 -0.28 21.67
C LYS A 124 -7.50 -1.10 20.39
N LEU A 125 -6.58 -0.65 19.56
CA LEU A 125 -6.13 -1.40 18.40
C LEU A 125 -5.02 -2.38 18.82
N ILE A 126 -5.22 -3.67 18.58
CA ILE A 126 -4.28 -4.73 18.91
C ILE A 126 -3.72 -5.27 17.59
N PRO A 127 -2.40 -5.20 17.37
CA PRO A 127 -1.80 -5.70 16.14
C PRO A 127 -1.93 -7.23 16.03
N CYS A 128 -2.23 -7.71 14.83
CA CYS A 128 -2.30 -9.13 14.51
C CYS A 128 -0.99 -9.60 13.89
N ASP A 129 -0.44 -10.69 14.39
CA ASP A 129 0.75 -11.33 13.81
C ASP A 129 0.39 -12.10 12.53
N ARG A 130 1.14 -11.88 11.46
CA ARG A 130 0.96 -12.65 10.23
C ARG A 130 1.59 -14.02 10.39
N VAL A 131 0.81 -15.08 10.16
CA VAL A 131 1.27 -16.47 10.21
C VAL A 131 0.97 -17.20 8.90
N SER A 132 1.80 -18.17 8.56
CA SER A 132 1.52 -19.08 7.45
C SER A 132 0.50 -20.15 7.88
N SER A 133 -0.19 -20.76 6.92
CA SER A 133 -1.16 -21.83 7.20
C SER A 133 -0.52 -23.01 7.96
N ARG A 134 0.77 -23.29 7.71
CA ARG A 134 1.53 -24.33 8.43
C ARG A 134 1.77 -23.93 9.89
N GLU A 135 2.22 -22.71 10.12
CA GLU A 135 2.44 -22.17 11.47
C GLU A 135 1.14 -22.10 12.26
N LEU A 136 0.05 -21.67 11.63
CA LEU A 136 -1.26 -21.66 12.25
C LEU A 136 -1.66 -23.05 12.76
N ASN A 137 -1.46 -24.11 11.96
CA ASN A 137 -1.76 -25.48 12.37
C ASN A 137 -0.89 -25.94 13.54
N LEU A 138 0.40 -25.54 13.56
CA LEU A 138 1.29 -25.83 14.69
C LEU A 138 0.86 -25.10 15.97
N ILE A 139 0.47 -23.85 15.86
CA ILE A 139 -0.02 -23.03 16.98
C ILE A 139 -1.33 -23.61 17.53
N ARG A 140 -2.26 -24.03 16.67
CA ARG A 140 -3.56 -24.60 17.05
C ARG A 140 -3.44 -25.96 17.71
N ASN A 141 -2.53 -26.80 17.23
CA ASN A 141 -2.30 -28.15 17.77
C ASN A 141 -1.26 -28.17 18.92
N GLY A 142 -0.67 -27.00 19.21
CA GLY A 142 0.32 -26.82 20.25
C GLY A 142 -0.29 -26.64 21.64
N HIS A 143 0.58 -26.23 22.57
CA HIS A 143 0.18 -25.98 23.96
C HIS A 143 -0.83 -24.81 24.02
N PRO A 144 -1.86 -24.85 24.90
CA PRO A 144 -2.88 -23.79 25.04
C PRO A 144 -2.32 -22.37 25.20
N LEU A 145 -1.14 -22.23 25.81
CA LEU A 145 -0.46 -20.92 25.95
C LEU A 145 0.05 -20.33 24.62
N LEU A 146 0.17 -21.14 23.57
CA LEU A 146 0.58 -20.69 22.23
C LEU A 146 -0.61 -20.32 21.35
N GLN A 147 -1.82 -20.68 21.77
CA GLN A 147 -3.02 -20.40 20.98
C GLN A 147 -3.26 -18.90 20.83
N PRO A 148 -3.86 -18.47 19.71
CA PRO A 148 -4.19 -17.06 19.49
C PRO A 148 -5.12 -16.55 20.59
N HIS A 149 -4.81 -15.43 21.17
CA HIS A 149 -5.54 -14.81 22.25
C HIS A 149 -5.92 -13.37 21.87
N VAL A 150 -6.90 -12.76 22.54
CA VAL A 150 -7.34 -11.38 22.25
C VAL A 150 -6.19 -10.38 22.28
N ASN A 151 -5.19 -10.59 23.14
CA ASN A 151 -4.02 -9.72 23.22
C ASN A 151 -2.89 -10.12 22.24
N ARG A 152 -3.02 -11.26 21.59
CA ARG A 152 -2.09 -11.77 20.58
C ARG A 152 -2.86 -12.46 19.45
N PRO A 153 -3.63 -11.70 18.69
CA PRO A 153 -4.35 -12.22 17.54
C PRO A 153 -3.39 -12.56 16.41
N VAL A 154 -3.75 -13.56 15.61
CA VAL A 154 -2.99 -13.93 14.42
C VAL A 154 -3.89 -13.91 13.18
N TYR A 155 -3.30 -13.66 12.01
CA TYR A 155 -4.05 -13.72 10.78
C TYR A 155 -3.32 -14.50 9.69
N THR A 156 -4.09 -15.11 8.81
CA THR A 156 -3.62 -15.72 7.57
C THR A 156 -4.23 -15.01 6.37
N ARG A 157 -3.50 -14.98 5.27
CA ARG A 157 -3.99 -14.45 4.00
C ARG A 157 -4.12 -15.58 2.99
N HIS A 158 -5.29 -15.73 2.40
CA HIS A 158 -5.57 -16.66 1.31
C HIS A 158 -6.09 -15.87 0.11
N GLY A 159 -5.23 -15.66 -0.88
CA GLY A 159 -5.58 -14.87 -2.06
C GLY A 159 -5.94 -13.43 -1.72
N ASN A 160 -7.20 -13.07 -1.92
CA ASN A 160 -7.74 -11.74 -1.62
C ASN A 160 -8.53 -11.66 -0.32
N GLU A 161 -8.44 -12.66 0.53
CA GLU A 161 -9.15 -12.72 1.81
C GLU A 161 -8.16 -12.84 2.97
N ILE A 162 -8.52 -12.21 4.09
CA ILE A 162 -7.82 -12.27 5.37
C ILE A 162 -8.70 -12.99 6.36
N TYR A 163 -8.13 -13.98 7.04
CA TYR A 163 -8.76 -14.72 8.13
C TYR A 163 -8.06 -14.39 9.43
N VAL A 164 -8.78 -13.81 10.38
CA VAL A 164 -8.24 -13.44 11.68
C VAL A 164 -8.69 -14.48 12.72
N TYR A 165 -7.74 -14.95 13.52
CA TYR A 165 -7.95 -15.97 14.56
C TYR A 165 -7.70 -15.35 15.92
N VAL A 166 -8.73 -15.45 16.77
CA VAL A 166 -8.73 -14.95 18.15
C VAL A 166 -9.48 -15.93 19.02
N GLN A 167 -8.93 -16.28 20.16
CA GLN A 167 -9.65 -17.00 21.19
C GLN A 167 -10.28 -15.97 22.14
N ASN A 168 -11.59 -16.02 22.34
CA ASN A 168 -12.29 -15.15 23.28
C ASN A 168 -11.88 -15.48 24.70
N GLU A 169 -11.60 -14.43 25.52
CA GLU A 169 -11.34 -14.57 26.95
C GLU A 169 -12.60 -14.94 27.75
N GLU A 170 -13.76 -14.68 27.19
CA GLU A 170 -14.99 -15.16 27.76
C GLU A 170 -15.04 -16.67 27.52
N GLY A 171 -14.53 -17.40 28.51
CA GLY A 171 -15.13 -18.67 28.82
C GLY A 171 -16.62 -18.40 28.94
N THR A 172 -17.32 -18.45 27.83
CA THR A 172 -18.76 -18.57 27.83
C THR A 172 -19.02 -19.68 28.79
N THR A 173 -19.56 -19.37 29.95
CA THR A 173 -20.38 -20.27 30.72
C THR A 173 -21.46 -20.74 29.74
N ALA A 174 -21.09 -21.66 28.86
CA ALA A 174 -22.04 -22.48 28.14
C ALA A 174 -22.95 -23.01 29.22
N ALA A 175 -24.21 -22.72 29.09
CA ALA A 175 -25.21 -23.24 30.00
C ALA A 175 -24.90 -24.71 30.23
N PRO A 176 -24.97 -25.24 31.47
CA PRO A 176 -24.49 -26.54 31.84
C PRO A 176 -25.12 -27.73 31.11
N ASN A 177 -25.90 -27.49 30.10
CA ASN A 177 -26.62 -28.48 29.29
C ASN A 177 -26.33 -28.38 27.75
N ALA A 178 -25.31 -27.63 27.32
CA ALA A 178 -24.87 -27.75 25.94
C ALA A 178 -24.12 -29.08 25.80
N SER A 179 -24.75 -30.04 25.10
CA SER A 179 -24.12 -31.28 24.66
C SER A 179 -22.77 -30.96 24.02
N TYR A 180 -21.75 -31.67 24.44
CA TYR A 180 -20.38 -31.56 23.92
C TYR A 180 -20.40 -31.83 22.41
N ASP A 181 -20.57 -30.81 21.65
CA ASP A 181 -20.46 -30.88 20.19
C ASP A 181 -18.99 -30.68 19.83
N ALA A 182 -18.35 -31.74 19.33
CA ALA A 182 -16.95 -31.74 18.93
C ALA A 182 -16.67 -30.71 17.79
N SER A 183 -17.71 -30.13 17.21
CA SER A 183 -17.63 -29.01 16.26
C SER A 183 -17.25 -27.68 16.93
N GLN A 184 -17.34 -27.57 18.25
CA GLN A 184 -16.92 -26.35 18.99
C GLN A 184 -15.40 -26.21 19.15
N PHE A 185 -14.64 -27.22 18.77
CA PHE A 185 -13.16 -27.10 18.67
C PHE A 185 -12.70 -26.39 17.38
N ASP A 186 -13.60 -25.92 16.58
CA ASP A 186 -13.25 -25.04 15.49
C ASP A 186 -12.96 -23.64 16.05
N ASN A 187 -11.75 -23.49 16.61
CA ASN A 187 -11.18 -22.23 17.16
C ASN A 187 -11.05 -21.12 16.10
N ARG A 188 -11.96 -21.07 15.14
CA ARG A 188 -12.10 -20.05 14.13
C ARG A 188 -13.12 -19.00 14.52
N THR A 189 -13.52 -18.92 15.77
CA THR A 189 -14.42 -17.88 16.21
C THR A 189 -13.67 -16.55 16.31
N VAL A 190 -13.55 -15.87 15.18
CA VAL A 190 -13.60 -14.43 15.23
C VAL A 190 -14.94 -14.12 15.90
N SER A 191 -14.93 -13.49 17.08
CA SER A 191 -16.14 -13.03 17.69
C SER A 191 -16.92 -12.24 16.65
N ARG A 192 -18.21 -12.50 16.47
CA ARG A 192 -19.09 -11.84 15.50
C ARG A 192 -19.13 -10.31 15.64
N THR A 193 -18.50 -9.78 16.66
CA THR A 193 -18.47 -8.35 17.03
C THR A 193 -17.08 -7.73 16.93
N THR A 194 -16.08 -8.45 16.42
CA THR A 194 -14.72 -7.92 16.36
C THR A 194 -14.53 -7.16 15.06
N ASP A 195 -14.47 -5.85 15.16
CA ASP A 195 -14.09 -4.98 14.04
C ASP A 195 -12.61 -5.15 13.76
N VAL A 196 -12.27 -5.28 12.50
CA VAL A 196 -10.88 -5.37 12.05
C VAL A 196 -10.53 -4.09 11.30
N ASN A 197 -9.44 -3.46 11.69
CA ASN A 197 -8.86 -2.36 10.98
C ASN A 197 -7.70 -2.88 10.13
N ILE A 198 -7.65 -2.49 8.87
CA ILE A 198 -6.62 -2.93 7.92
C ILE A 198 -5.93 -1.71 7.36
N ASP A 199 -4.63 -1.62 7.59
CA ASP A 199 -3.77 -0.62 6.97
C ASP A 199 -3.09 -1.23 5.74
N PHE A 200 -3.18 -0.53 4.63
CA PHE A 200 -2.55 -0.96 3.39
C PHE A 200 -2.11 0.21 2.54
N TYR A 201 -1.17 -0.05 1.66
CA TYR A 201 -0.79 0.88 0.61
C TYR A 201 -1.62 0.61 -0.63
N ARG A 202 -2.36 1.63 -1.09
CA ARG A 202 -3.13 1.54 -2.32
C ARG A 202 -2.25 1.73 -3.55
N LYS A 203 -2.69 1.21 -4.67
CA LYS A 203 -2.05 1.47 -5.96
C LYS A 203 -2.26 2.94 -6.35
N PRO A 204 -1.22 3.65 -6.83
CA PRO A 204 -1.38 5.00 -7.37
C PRO A 204 -2.39 5.04 -8.50
N ALA A 205 -3.17 6.13 -8.57
CA ALA A 205 -4.06 6.36 -9.70
C ALA A 205 -3.27 6.51 -10.99
N THR A 206 -3.82 6.02 -12.10
CA THR A 206 -3.18 6.15 -13.41
C THR A 206 -3.11 7.63 -13.82
N PRO A 207 -1.93 8.19 -14.03
CA PRO A 207 -1.79 9.56 -14.50
C PRO A 207 -2.26 9.66 -15.96
N ILE A 208 -3.09 10.64 -16.26
CA ILE A 208 -3.64 10.85 -17.59
C ILE A 208 -3.53 12.33 -17.96
N TRP A 209 -2.84 12.63 -19.02
CA TRP A 209 -2.93 13.92 -19.68
C TRP A 209 -4.09 13.89 -20.68
N GLY A 210 -5.22 14.45 -20.26
CA GLY A 210 -6.43 14.51 -21.09
C GLY A 210 -6.25 15.49 -22.23
N SER A 211 -6.56 15.08 -23.46
CA SER A 211 -6.49 15.92 -24.65
C SER A 211 -7.85 16.10 -25.30
N LEU A 212 -8.09 17.31 -25.78
CA LEU A 212 -9.16 17.63 -26.71
C LEU A 212 -8.51 17.99 -28.04
N ILE A 213 -8.86 17.26 -29.10
CA ILE A 213 -8.32 17.54 -30.44
C ILE A 213 -9.18 18.61 -31.11
N THR A 214 -8.58 19.78 -31.33
CA THR A 214 -9.22 20.88 -32.04
C THR A 214 -8.32 21.30 -33.21
N ASN A 215 -8.82 21.23 -34.41
CA ASN A 215 -8.06 21.55 -35.65
C ASN A 215 -6.74 20.76 -35.81
N GLY A 216 -6.73 19.51 -35.38
CA GLY A 216 -5.55 18.65 -35.45
C GLY A 216 -4.50 18.90 -34.36
N VAL A 217 -4.74 19.81 -33.42
CA VAL A 217 -3.86 20.10 -32.28
C VAL A 217 -4.49 19.54 -30.99
N ALA A 218 -3.69 18.81 -30.20
CA ALA A 218 -4.10 18.33 -28.89
C ALA A 218 -3.99 19.46 -27.86
N LEU A 219 -5.13 19.90 -27.34
CA LEU A 219 -5.24 20.88 -26.26
C LEU A 219 -5.46 20.17 -24.92
N TYR A 220 -4.87 20.69 -23.86
CA TYR A 220 -5.03 20.17 -22.52
C TYR A 220 -6.46 20.31 -21.99
N ASN A 221 -7.06 19.21 -21.52
CA ASN A 221 -8.37 19.19 -20.90
C ASN A 221 -8.26 18.77 -19.43
N VAL A 222 -8.49 19.70 -18.52
CA VAL A 222 -8.43 19.47 -17.07
C VAL A 222 -9.43 18.41 -16.60
N SER A 223 -10.64 18.42 -17.16
CA SER A 223 -11.72 17.52 -16.72
C SER A 223 -11.44 16.04 -16.95
N ASN A 224 -10.62 15.73 -17.96
CA ASN A 224 -10.26 14.35 -18.32
C ASN A 224 -8.81 14.01 -17.92
N SER A 225 -8.19 14.85 -17.09
CA SER A 225 -6.80 14.66 -16.67
C SER A 225 -6.72 14.19 -15.24
N THR A 226 -5.79 13.28 -14.98
CA THR A 226 -5.43 12.80 -13.65
C THR A 226 -3.97 13.14 -13.38
N SER A 227 -3.72 13.87 -12.29
CA SER A 227 -2.36 14.25 -11.88
C SER A 227 -1.62 13.06 -11.22
N PHE A 228 -0.29 13.18 -11.16
CA PHE A 228 0.53 12.20 -10.42
C PHE A 228 0.29 12.33 -8.92
N GLU A 229 0.25 11.21 -8.23
CA GLU A 229 0.04 11.18 -6.77
C GLU A 229 1.35 11.15 -5.98
N LEU A 230 2.49 11.26 -6.65
CA LEU A 230 3.81 11.30 -6.02
C LEU A 230 4.02 12.57 -5.19
N HIS A 231 4.90 12.48 -4.19
CA HIS A 231 5.35 13.64 -3.41
C HIS A 231 6.07 14.66 -4.30
N ASP A 232 5.94 15.95 -4.00
CA ASP A 232 6.52 17.05 -4.80
C ASP A 232 8.04 16.94 -4.97
N SER A 233 8.75 16.35 -4.01
CA SER A 233 10.21 16.12 -4.10
C SER A 233 10.61 15.24 -5.28
N GLU A 234 9.71 14.37 -5.75
CA GLU A 234 9.98 13.44 -6.85
C GLU A 234 9.81 14.08 -8.24
N PHE A 235 9.51 15.37 -8.32
CA PHE A 235 9.22 16.03 -9.56
C PHE A 235 10.37 15.92 -10.59
N VAL A 236 11.61 16.12 -10.17
CA VAL A 236 12.79 16.03 -11.04
C VAL A 236 13.06 14.58 -11.43
N ASN A 237 13.00 13.68 -10.46
CA ASN A 237 13.19 12.25 -10.66
C ASN A 237 12.17 11.68 -11.66
N LEU A 238 10.90 12.05 -11.52
CA LEU A 238 9.83 11.66 -12.43
C LEU A 238 10.11 12.12 -13.87
N ILE A 239 10.55 13.38 -14.08
CA ILE A 239 10.87 13.89 -15.41
C ILE A 239 12.05 13.09 -16.01
N ASN A 240 13.10 12.86 -15.25
CA ASN A 240 14.27 12.10 -15.71
C ASN A 240 13.87 10.68 -16.10
N ARG A 241 13.03 10.04 -15.29
CA ARG A 241 12.53 8.70 -15.58
C ARG A 241 11.69 8.65 -16.86
N ILE A 242 10.78 9.61 -17.04
CA ILE A 242 9.98 9.73 -18.26
C ILE A 242 10.87 9.94 -19.48
N LEU A 243 11.87 10.83 -19.39
CA LEU A 243 12.79 11.08 -20.49
C LEU A 243 13.67 9.87 -20.83
N THR A 244 14.11 9.12 -19.83
CA THR A 244 14.86 7.86 -20.02
C THR A 244 14.02 6.84 -20.79
N LEU A 245 12.76 6.65 -20.40
CA LEU A 245 11.84 5.74 -21.08
C LEU A 245 11.48 6.25 -22.47
N ALA A 246 11.27 7.55 -22.65
CA ALA A 246 11.03 8.18 -23.94
C ALA A 246 12.26 8.06 -24.87
N GLY A 247 13.46 8.14 -24.35
CA GLY A 247 14.71 7.92 -25.09
C GLY A 247 14.82 6.52 -25.68
N ILE A 248 14.38 5.50 -24.96
CA ILE A 248 14.29 4.13 -25.47
C ILE A 248 13.26 4.05 -26.61
N MET A 249 12.09 4.63 -26.44
CA MET A 249 11.03 4.63 -27.46
C MET A 249 11.44 5.35 -28.74
N ILE A 250 12.14 6.47 -28.61
CA ILE A 250 12.67 7.25 -29.76
C ILE A 250 13.91 6.56 -30.37
N LYS A 251 14.38 5.46 -29.77
CA LYS A 251 15.57 4.70 -30.21
C LYS A 251 16.84 5.54 -30.23
N ASP A 252 16.96 6.46 -29.29
CA ASP A 252 18.15 7.28 -29.14
C ASP A 252 18.98 6.82 -27.94
N PRO A 253 20.05 6.04 -28.19
CA PRO A 253 20.88 5.51 -27.12
C PRO A 253 21.64 6.59 -26.35
N SER A 254 21.91 7.76 -26.96
CA SER A 254 22.66 8.81 -26.30
C SER A 254 21.82 9.50 -25.22
N LEU A 255 20.56 9.81 -25.51
CA LEU A 255 19.63 10.38 -24.52
C LEU A 255 19.39 9.40 -23.36
N HIS A 256 19.14 8.14 -23.68
CA HIS A 256 18.93 7.11 -22.68
C HIS A 256 20.13 7.01 -21.72
N ASN A 257 21.36 6.97 -22.24
CA ASN A 257 22.56 6.86 -21.42
C ASN A 257 22.77 8.09 -20.51
N VAL A 258 22.54 9.30 -21.03
CA VAL A 258 22.68 10.52 -20.23
C VAL A 258 21.63 10.56 -19.10
N MET A 259 20.37 10.24 -19.40
CA MET A 259 19.31 10.24 -18.40
C MET A 259 19.47 9.12 -17.35
N ALA A 260 19.94 7.94 -17.77
CA ALA A 260 20.25 6.86 -16.85
C ALA A 260 21.42 7.21 -15.89
N GLN A 261 22.45 7.93 -16.39
CA GLN A 261 23.54 8.41 -15.54
C GLN A 261 23.06 9.46 -14.54
N GLU A 262 22.22 10.41 -14.95
CA GLU A 262 21.63 11.40 -14.04
C GLU A 262 20.74 10.73 -12.97
N GLU A 263 19.98 9.72 -13.33
CA GLU A 263 19.18 8.97 -12.38
C GLU A 263 20.04 8.24 -11.34
N ILE A 264 21.10 7.55 -11.78
CA ILE A 264 22.04 6.87 -10.88
C ILE A 264 22.70 7.89 -9.94
N LYS A 265 23.09 9.05 -10.45
CA LYS A 265 23.70 10.11 -9.66
C LYS A 265 22.75 10.67 -8.60
N ASN A 266 21.50 10.93 -8.96
CA ASN A 266 20.47 11.37 -8.01
C ASN A 266 20.26 10.33 -6.90
N ILE A 267 20.12 9.06 -7.26
CA ILE A 267 19.97 7.94 -6.31
C ILE A 267 21.19 7.86 -5.38
N GLN A 268 22.41 8.10 -5.89
CA GLN A 268 23.62 8.11 -5.07
C GLN A 268 23.66 9.29 -4.10
N GLN A 269 23.22 10.48 -4.53
CA GLN A 269 23.13 11.66 -3.68
C GLN A 269 22.07 11.54 -2.59
N GLU A 270 20.93 10.94 -2.88
CA GLU A 270 19.89 10.66 -1.88
C GLU A 270 20.32 9.61 -0.84
N LYS A 271 21.28 8.76 -1.19
CA LYS A 271 21.74 7.64 -0.35
C LYS A 271 23.08 7.90 0.35
N ALA A 272 23.72 9.02 0.09
CA ALA A 272 24.95 9.45 0.74
C ALA A 272 24.68 10.21 2.03
#